data_574564980808b5f9599b4121b052f1aa
#
_entry.id   574564980808b5f9599b4121b052f1aa
#
_cell.length_a   1.000
_cell.length_b   1.000
_cell.length_c   1.000
_cell.angle_alpha   90.00
_cell.angle_beta   90.00
_cell.angle_gamma   90.00
#
_symmetry.space_group_name_H-M   'P 1'
#
loop_
_entity.id
_entity.type
_entity.pdbx_description
1 polymer ?
#
loop_
_entity_poly.entity_id
_entity_poly.type
_entity_poly.pdbx_seq_one_letter_code
_entity_poly.pdbx_strand_id
1 'polypeptide(L)'
;MLFRSGESFPSEILAAYKSKHEKARVLIINGFDRISSPAVINTPDEAGFDLTKDPGVPYLYDISLCGSQLNFDRKEAGKRLGESGNEYEGIKIAGNTFDYPFIHGKAIQTVGGYSFTSCSDEAVENGSVALEEYPIADYILGLEKTDGNLSRATYYKTFSSSMQRALTAYCRSGGNLLVSGAYIGSDMNDSQGNREFTQNILKYRFDSSLQVSGEHIGIQGLGRILSIPRLPNERAYPVTTPDCIRPMATAFPVMTYTGRNLPAAVAYKGNDYRTFIMSFPFESIREEAGRTAVMASILHFFSADNAGVHRE
;
A
#
# COMPACT_ATOMS: atom_id res chain seq x y z
N MET A 1 -11.84 11.45 41.95
CA MET A 1 -12.61 10.75 40.89
C MET A 1 -11.70 10.67 39.64
N LEU A 2 -11.10 9.52 39.41
CA LEU A 2 -10.20 9.31 38.25
C LEU A 2 -11.08 8.89 37.08
N PHE A 3 -11.31 9.79 36.15
CA PHE A 3 -11.86 9.44 34.82
C PHE A 3 -10.74 8.73 34.05
N ARG A 4 -10.84 7.43 33.87
CA ARG A 4 -10.11 6.73 32.82
C ARG A 4 -10.94 6.86 31.56
N SER A 5 -10.60 7.84 30.71
CA SER A 5 -11.02 7.83 29.34
C SER A 5 -10.16 6.78 28.63
N GLY A 6 -10.72 5.65 28.27
CA GLY A 6 -10.11 4.74 27.31
C GLY A 6 -10.49 5.22 25.93
N GLU A 7 -9.53 5.53 25.08
CA GLU A 7 -9.73 5.75 23.66
C GLU A 7 -9.51 4.40 22.95
N SER A 8 -10.49 3.95 22.19
CA SER A 8 -10.29 2.80 21.31
C SER A 8 -9.41 3.24 20.13
N PHE A 9 -8.70 2.30 19.51
CA PHE A 9 -8.17 2.54 18.17
C PHE A 9 -9.31 3.02 17.28
N PRO A 10 -9.07 3.95 16.33
CA PRO A 10 -10.09 4.34 15.39
C PRO A 10 -10.52 3.11 14.60
N SER A 11 -11.81 2.99 14.41
CA SER A 11 -12.33 2.13 13.36
C SER A 11 -11.91 2.73 12.02
N GLU A 12 -11.73 1.87 11.03
CA GLU A 12 -11.52 2.29 9.66
C GLU A 12 -12.62 3.24 9.21
N ILE A 13 -12.24 4.25 8.44
CA ILE A 13 -13.20 5.16 7.84
C ILE A 13 -13.85 4.45 6.66
N LEU A 14 -15.11 4.12 6.80
CA LEU A 14 -15.90 3.59 5.70
C LEU A 14 -16.31 4.73 4.76
N ALA A 15 -16.18 4.50 3.47
CA ALA A 15 -16.57 5.42 2.43
C ALA A 15 -17.54 4.76 1.43
N ALA A 16 -18.56 5.50 0.99
CA ALA A 16 -19.49 5.02 -0.02
C ALA A 16 -19.96 6.17 -0.90
N TYR A 17 -20.21 5.86 -2.17
CA TYR A 17 -20.75 6.82 -3.13
C TYR A 17 -21.61 6.10 -4.18
N LYS A 18 -22.76 6.68 -4.48
CA LYS A 18 -23.64 6.23 -5.57
C LYS A 18 -23.60 7.20 -6.74
N SER A 19 -23.10 6.73 -7.86
CA SER A 19 -23.08 7.50 -9.11
C SER A 19 -24.50 7.58 -9.74
N LYS A 20 -24.84 8.75 -10.26
CA LYS A 20 -26.10 8.91 -11.02
C LYS A 20 -26.11 8.14 -12.35
N HIS A 21 -24.92 7.91 -12.91
CA HIS A 21 -24.71 7.23 -14.19
C HIS A 21 -23.76 6.05 -13.99
N GLU A 22 -24.19 5.09 -13.19
CA GLU A 22 -23.37 3.95 -12.79
C GLU A 22 -23.07 3.03 -13.99
N LYS A 23 -21.80 2.89 -14.31
CA LYS A 23 -21.27 1.90 -15.28
C LYS A 23 -20.87 0.60 -14.57
N ALA A 24 -20.24 0.74 -13.41
CA ALA A 24 -19.83 -0.39 -12.57
C ALA A 24 -19.69 0.04 -11.11
N ARG A 25 -19.66 -0.98 -10.22
CA ARG A 25 -19.39 -0.81 -8.78
C ARG A 25 -17.97 -1.23 -8.46
N VAL A 26 -17.35 -0.50 -7.53
CA VAL A 26 -16.02 -0.78 -7.00
C VAL A 26 -16.13 -1.10 -5.51
N LEU A 27 -15.53 -2.19 -5.05
CA LEU A 27 -15.28 -2.43 -3.63
C LEU A 27 -13.90 -1.92 -3.31
N ILE A 28 -13.80 -0.98 -2.38
CA ILE A 28 -12.52 -0.54 -1.80
C ILE A 28 -12.30 -1.37 -0.55
N ILE A 29 -11.20 -2.12 -0.51
CA ILE A 29 -10.83 -2.98 0.62
C ILE A 29 -9.65 -2.31 1.31
N ASN A 30 -9.81 -1.90 2.56
CA ASN A 30 -8.71 -1.40 3.35
C ASN A 30 -8.03 -2.55 4.10
N GLY A 31 -6.78 -2.83 3.79
CA GLY A 31 -5.92 -3.79 4.46
C GLY A 31 -4.61 -3.15 4.92
N PHE A 32 -4.61 -1.82 5.13
CA PHE A 32 -3.48 -1.13 5.71
C PHE A 32 -3.73 -0.85 7.19
N ASP A 33 -3.42 -1.82 8.03
CA ASP A 33 -3.63 -1.77 9.49
C ASP A 33 -2.35 -1.55 10.27
N ARG A 34 -1.19 -1.65 9.61
CA ARG A 34 0.11 -1.61 10.28
C ARG A 34 0.30 -0.34 11.09
N ILE A 35 0.60 -0.54 12.39
CA ILE A 35 1.17 0.44 13.31
C ILE A 35 2.43 -0.20 13.89
N SER A 36 3.58 0.41 13.69
CA SER A 36 4.85 -0.17 14.13
C SER A 36 5.87 0.89 14.50
N SER A 37 6.77 0.52 15.42
CA SER A 37 7.99 1.31 15.65
C SER A 37 8.90 1.31 14.40
N PRO A 38 9.87 2.22 14.35
CA PRO A 38 10.97 2.13 13.40
C PRO A 38 11.73 0.82 13.52
N ALA A 39 12.48 0.46 12.47
CA ALA A 39 13.35 -0.73 12.50
C ALA A 39 14.31 -0.68 13.68
N VAL A 40 14.34 -1.75 14.47
CA VAL A 40 15.15 -1.84 15.69
C VAL A 40 16.57 -2.24 15.35
N ILE A 41 17.56 -1.50 15.88
CA ILE A 41 18.94 -1.91 15.99
C ILE A 41 19.12 -2.60 17.34
N ASN A 42 19.53 -3.85 17.35
CA ASN A 42 19.79 -4.60 18.58
C ASN A 42 20.98 -5.56 18.37
N THR A 43 22.19 -5.01 18.46
CA THR A 43 23.43 -5.75 18.35
C THR A 43 24.16 -5.78 19.70
N PRO A 44 25.23 -6.59 19.87
CA PRO A 44 26.07 -6.51 21.07
C PRO A 44 26.67 -5.13 21.33
N ASP A 45 26.85 -4.36 20.27
CA ASP A 45 27.56 -3.05 20.31
C ASP A 45 26.60 -1.87 20.35
N GLU A 46 25.38 -2.01 19.76
CA GLU A 46 24.46 -0.89 19.55
C GLU A 46 23.01 -1.29 19.84
N ALA A 47 22.24 -0.30 20.29
CA ALA A 47 20.79 -0.39 20.44
C ALA A 47 20.14 0.91 19.96
N GLY A 48 19.00 0.83 19.28
CA GLY A 48 18.32 2.02 18.79
C GLY A 48 17.37 1.73 17.64
N PHE A 49 17.19 2.74 16.79
CA PHE A 49 16.28 2.66 15.64
C PHE A 49 16.99 3.09 14.36
N ASP A 50 16.73 2.36 13.28
CA ASP A 50 17.18 2.68 11.92
C ASP A 50 16.02 3.19 11.08
N LEU A 51 15.84 4.50 11.09
CA LEU A 51 14.76 5.17 10.34
C LEU A 51 14.99 5.16 8.83
N THR A 52 16.22 4.92 8.38
CA THR A 52 16.53 4.84 6.95
C THR A 52 16.07 3.50 6.36
N LYS A 53 16.13 2.45 7.17
CA LYS A 53 15.68 1.12 6.80
C LYS A 53 14.14 1.04 6.84
N ASP A 54 13.54 1.49 7.91
CA ASP A 54 12.10 1.56 8.09
C ASP A 54 11.77 2.60 9.19
N PRO A 55 11.16 3.72 8.86
CA PRO A 55 10.79 4.74 9.84
C PRO A 55 9.64 4.32 10.76
N GLY A 56 9.07 3.10 10.53
CA GLY A 56 7.86 2.67 11.21
C GLY A 56 6.61 3.31 10.63
N VAL A 57 5.49 3.03 11.27
CA VAL A 57 4.18 3.60 10.94
C VAL A 57 3.52 4.06 12.24
N PRO A 58 3.63 5.34 12.58
CA PRO A 58 2.95 5.85 13.77
C PRO A 58 1.43 5.81 13.60
N TYR A 59 0.75 5.71 14.75
CA TYR A 59 -0.68 5.91 14.81
C TYR A 59 -1.04 7.37 14.55
N LEU A 60 -1.80 7.64 13.52
CA LEU A 60 -2.17 8.97 13.04
C LEU A 60 -0.93 9.84 12.75
N TYR A 61 -0.29 10.34 13.79
CA TYR A 61 0.87 11.23 13.73
C TYR A 61 1.82 11.00 14.89
N ASP A 62 3.12 11.19 14.66
CA ASP A 62 4.14 11.18 15.70
C ASP A 62 4.77 12.57 15.83
N ILE A 63 4.95 13.02 17.07
CA ILE A 63 5.64 14.25 17.44
C ILE A 63 6.88 13.98 18.32
N SER A 64 7.11 12.71 18.66
CA SER A 64 8.20 12.30 19.56
C SER A 64 9.53 12.08 18.84
N LEU A 65 9.48 11.90 17.50
CA LEU A 65 10.67 11.69 16.69
C LEU A 65 11.41 13.00 16.46
N CYS A 66 12.68 13.07 16.85
CA CYS A 66 13.49 14.26 16.63
C CYS A 66 14.52 14.13 15.51
N GLY A 67 14.90 12.92 15.08
CA GLY A 67 15.91 12.78 14.04
C GLY A 67 15.89 11.45 13.30
N SER A 68 16.71 11.39 12.25
CA SER A 68 16.76 10.29 11.29
C SER A 68 17.35 9.00 11.83
N GLN A 69 18.14 9.08 12.88
CA GLN A 69 18.74 7.91 13.53
C GLN A 69 18.83 8.13 15.03
N LEU A 70 18.35 7.17 15.79
CA LEU A 70 18.50 7.08 17.24
C LEU A 70 19.32 5.82 17.53
N ASN A 71 20.56 6.00 17.97
CA ASN A 71 21.50 4.91 18.19
C ASN A 71 22.19 5.09 19.54
N PHE A 72 22.23 4.03 20.34
CA PHE A 72 22.89 4.00 21.65
C PHE A 72 24.08 3.03 21.60
N ASP A 73 25.29 3.56 21.78
CA ASP A 73 26.50 2.76 21.87
C ASP A 73 26.54 1.99 23.21
N ARG A 74 26.51 0.68 23.15
CA ARG A 74 26.56 -0.21 24.33
C ARG A 74 27.99 -0.42 24.87
N LYS A 75 29.01 -0.29 24.01
CA LYS A 75 30.42 -0.48 24.41
C LYS A 75 30.93 0.66 25.30
N GLU A 76 30.38 1.84 25.09
CA GLU A 76 30.76 3.04 25.83
C GLU A 76 29.65 3.46 26.84
N ALA A 77 28.93 2.51 27.40
CA ALA A 77 27.88 2.77 28.38
C ALA A 77 28.35 3.72 29.47
N GLY A 78 27.63 4.84 29.63
CA GLY A 78 28.00 5.93 30.56
C GLY A 78 28.98 6.95 30.04
N LYS A 79 29.53 6.77 28.84
CA LYS A 79 30.44 7.73 28.21
C LYS A 79 29.86 8.41 26.98
N ARG A 80 28.99 7.68 26.26
CA ARG A 80 28.41 8.14 25.02
C ARG A 80 26.97 7.62 24.92
N LEU A 81 26.03 8.46 24.42
CA LEU A 81 24.63 8.09 24.21
C LEU A 81 24.36 7.65 22.78
N GLY A 82 25.36 7.65 21.89
CA GLY A 82 25.16 7.42 20.47
C GLY A 82 24.84 8.71 19.72
N GLU A 83 24.36 8.56 18.51
CA GLU A 83 24.06 9.67 17.60
C GLU A 83 22.57 9.73 17.28
N SER A 84 22.01 10.92 17.21
CA SER A 84 20.70 11.18 16.66
C SER A 84 20.68 12.52 15.93
N GLY A 85 19.97 12.58 14.81
CA GLY A 85 19.65 13.84 14.16
C GLY A 85 18.60 14.62 14.94
N ASN A 86 18.38 15.86 14.56
CA ASN A 86 17.32 16.72 15.10
C ASN A 86 16.48 17.37 14.00
N GLU A 87 16.58 16.87 12.79
CA GLU A 87 15.91 17.40 11.59
C GLU A 87 14.37 17.32 11.64
N TYR A 88 13.83 16.53 12.56
CA TYR A 88 12.38 16.38 12.77
C TYR A 88 11.90 17.01 14.07
N GLU A 89 12.75 17.71 14.80
CA GLU A 89 12.37 18.36 16.06
C GLU A 89 11.20 19.34 15.83
N GLY A 90 10.12 19.14 16.55
CA GLY A 90 8.89 19.96 16.44
C GLY A 90 8.04 19.71 15.20
N ILE A 91 8.40 18.74 14.36
CA ILE A 91 7.62 18.37 13.18
C ILE A 91 6.61 17.28 13.54
N LYS A 92 5.38 17.43 13.06
CA LYS A 92 4.33 16.42 13.15
C LYS A 92 4.46 15.44 11.99
N ILE A 93 4.92 14.23 12.24
CA ILE A 93 5.17 13.21 11.23
C ILE A 93 3.91 12.40 10.97
N ALA A 94 3.45 12.33 9.72
CA ALA A 94 2.29 11.55 9.34
C ALA A 94 2.58 10.04 9.40
N GLY A 95 1.61 9.29 9.93
CA GLY A 95 1.57 7.84 9.97
C GLY A 95 0.31 7.28 9.31
N ASN A 96 -0.22 6.18 9.86
CA ASN A 96 -1.48 5.61 9.39
C ASN A 96 -2.67 6.40 9.96
N THR A 97 -3.42 7.05 9.08
CA THR A 97 -4.60 7.86 9.43
C THR A 97 -5.91 7.12 9.20
N PHE A 98 -5.87 5.91 8.65
CA PHE A 98 -7.02 5.00 8.42
C PHE A 98 -8.13 5.58 7.55
N ASP A 99 -7.88 6.65 6.80
CA ASP A 99 -8.86 7.35 5.96
C ASP A 99 -8.64 7.14 4.44
N TYR A 100 -7.80 6.21 4.07
CA TYR A 100 -7.40 5.95 2.67
C TYR A 100 -8.56 5.54 1.75
N PRO A 101 -9.61 4.83 2.22
CA PRO A 101 -10.80 4.60 1.41
C PRO A 101 -11.47 5.88 0.91
N PHE A 102 -11.35 6.99 1.66
CA PHE A 102 -11.80 8.30 1.21
C PHE A 102 -10.95 8.82 0.04
N ILE A 103 -9.63 8.67 0.10
CA ILE A 103 -8.70 9.15 -0.94
C ILE A 103 -8.93 8.41 -2.26
N HIS A 104 -9.03 7.08 -2.21
CA HIS A 104 -9.35 6.23 -3.35
C HIS A 104 -10.74 6.53 -3.89
N GLY A 105 -11.75 6.57 -3.02
CA GLY A 105 -13.13 6.88 -3.35
C GLY A 105 -13.31 8.25 -4.01
N LYS A 106 -12.58 9.27 -3.53
CA LYS A 106 -12.58 10.61 -4.14
C LYS A 106 -12.04 10.58 -5.56
N ALA A 107 -10.98 9.82 -5.82
CA ALA A 107 -10.45 9.65 -7.16
C ALA A 107 -11.46 8.94 -8.08
N ILE A 108 -12.09 7.86 -7.61
CA ILE A 108 -13.14 7.12 -8.34
C ILE A 108 -14.34 8.04 -8.65
N GLN A 109 -14.81 8.79 -7.65
CA GLN A 109 -15.90 9.75 -7.82
C GLN A 109 -15.58 10.81 -8.87
N THR A 110 -14.36 11.35 -8.84
CA THR A 110 -13.93 12.42 -9.77
C THR A 110 -13.83 11.90 -11.21
N VAL A 111 -13.44 10.65 -11.42
CA VAL A 111 -13.48 10.00 -12.74
C VAL A 111 -14.92 9.92 -13.28
N GLY A 112 -15.89 9.65 -12.41
CA GLY A 112 -17.31 9.60 -12.75
C GLY A 112 -17.73 8.27 -13.40
N GLY A 113 -19.01 7.95 -13.24
CA GLY A 113 -19.59 6.71 -13.80
C GLY A 113 -19.39 5.47 -12.94
N TYR A 114 -18.77 5.56 -11.78
CA TYR A 114 -18.56 4.44 -10.87
C TYR A 114 -19.17 4.75 -9.50
N SER A 115 -19.84 3.75 -8.93
CA SER A 115 -20.23 3.74 -7.52
C SER A 115 -19.19 2.96 -6.73
N PHE A 116 -19.04 3.25 -5.45
CA PHE A 116 -18.18 2.45 -4.59
C PHE A 116 -18.74 2.32 -3.17
N THR A 117 -18.33 1.26 -2.52
CA THR A 117 -18.41 1.05 -1.07
C THR A 117 -17.05 0.60 -0.58
N SER A 118 -16.76 0.78 0.71
CA SER A 118 -15.54 0.26 1.31
C SER A 118 -15.84 -0.71 2.44
N CYS A 119 -14.88 -1.57 2.73
CA CYS A 119 -14.85 -2.46 3.89
C CYS A 119 -13.40 -2.68 4.35
N SER A 120 -13.24 -3.27 5.52
CA SER A 120 -11.96 -3.81 5.95
C SER A 120 -11.66 -5.14 5.23
N ASP A 121 -10.40 -5.57 5.24
CA ASP A 121 -10.03 -6.86 4.66
C ASP A 121 -10.52 -8.03 5.50
N GLU A 122 -10.66 -7.91 6.84
CA GLU A 122 -11.28 -8.94 7.66
C GLU A 122 -12.74 -9.23 7.26
N ALA A 123 -13.47 -8.21 6.78
CA ALA A 123 -14.84 -8.42 6.30
C ALA A 123 -14.89 -9.30 5.05
N VAL A 124 -13.86 -9.24 4.21
CA VAL A 124 -13.67 -10.14 3.07
C VAL A 124 -13.18 -11.51 3.54
N GLU A 125 -12.19 -11.54 4.43
CA GLU A 125 -11.60 -12.78 4.93
C GLU A 125 -12.57 -13.70 5.66
N ASN A 126 -13.48 -13.12 6.43
CA ASN A 126 -14.50 -13.85 7.17
C ASN A 126 -15.79 -14.09 6.37
N GLY A 127 -15.87 -13.61 5.11
CA GLY A 127 -17.00 -13.81 4.23
C GLY A 127 -18.21 -12.90 4.51
N SER A 128 -18.06 -11.86 5.34
CA SER A 128 -19.13 -10.88 5.59
C SER A 128 -19.41 -10.00 4.36
N VAL A 129 -18.40 -9.83 3.50
CA VAL A 129 -18.50 -9.13 2.21
C VAL A 129 -18.10 -10.08 1.10
N ALA A 130 -19.00 -10.29 0.14
CA ALA A 130 -18.78 -11.13 -1.02
C ALA A 130 -18.15 -10.33 -2.16
N LEU A 131 -16.91 -10.67 -2.53
CA LEU A 131 -16.19 -10.00 -3.62
C LEU A 131 -16.90 -10.13 -4.97
N GLU A 132 -17.57 -11.25 -5.20
CA GLU A 132 -18.24 -11.59 -6.45
C GLU A 132 -19.37 -10.61 -6.81
N GLU A 133 -19.87 -9.86 -5.85
CA GLU A 133 -20.88 -8.82 -6.08
C GLU A 133 -20.33 -7.57 -6.77
N TYR A 134 -19.00 -7.46 -6.85
CA TYR A 134 -18.32 -6.29 -7.39
C TYR A 134 -17.45 -6.65 -8.60
N PRO A 135 -17.67 -6.02 -9.76
CA PRO A 135 -16.85 -6.27 -10.94
C PRO A 135 -15.41 -5.74 -10.81
N ILE A 136 -15.17 -4.84 -9.86
CA ILE A 136 -13.85 -4.24 -9.59
C ILE A 136 -13.63 -4.22 -8.08
N ALA A 137 -12.46 -4.70 -7.64
CA ALA A 137 -11.96 -4.54 -6.28
C ALA A 137 -10.69 -3.70 -6.28
N ASP A 138 -10.57 -2.80 -5.30
CA ASP A 138 -9.42 -1.91 -5.07
C ASP A 138 -8.86 -2.20 -3.68
N TYR A 139 -7.74 -2.91 -3.59
CA TYR A 139 -7.14 -3.37 -2.34
C TYR A 139 -5.98 -2.47 -1.94
N ILE A 140 -6.17 -1.75 -0.84
CA ILE A 140 -5.23 -0.80 -0.25
C ILE A 140 -4.33 -1.54 0.74
N LEU A 141 -3.03 -1.49 0.52
CA LEU A 141 -2.03 -2.13 1.38
C LEU A 141 -0.97 -1.15 1.93
N GLY A 142 -0.98 0.11 1.50
CA GLY A 142 -0.12 1.14 2.07
C GLY A 142 1.31 0.69 2.36
N LEU A 143 1.69 0.73 3.62
CA LEU A 143 2.96 0.21 4.16
C LEU A 143 2.79 -1.14 4.88
N GLU A 144 1.76 -1.90 4.56
CA GLU A 144 1.52 -3.22 5.14
C GLU A 144 2.67 -4.16 4.84
N LYS A 145 3.20 -4.81 5.86
CA LYS A 145 4.21 -5.88 5.78
C LYS A 145 4.36 -6.59 7.11
N THR A 146 4.81 -7.82 7.09
CA THR A 146 5.21 -8.55 8.30
C THR A 146 6.30 -7.78 9.06
N ASP A 147 6.04 -7.42 10.31
CA ASP A 147 7.03 -6.78 11.17
C ASP A 147 7.77 -7.84 11.99
N GLY A 148 9.06 -8.06 11.64
CA GLY A 148 9.92 -9.02 12.33
C GLY A 148 10.35 -8.63 13.76
N ASN A 149 10.01 -7.42 14.22
CA ASN A 149 10.41 -6.91 15.53
C ASN A 149 9.40 -7.22 16.63
N LEU A 150 8.21 -7.68 16.29
CA LEU A 150 7.15 -8.00 17.24
C LEU A 150 7.03 -9.51 17.44
N SER A 151 6.75 -9.93 18.68
CA SER A 151 6.39 -11.32 19.00
C SER A 151 5.09 -11.79 18.29
N ARG A 152 4.48 -10.92 17.51
CA ARG A 152 3.26 -11.11 16.73
C ARG A 152 3.48 -10.81 15.24
N ALA A 153 4.59 -11.26 14.69
CA ALA A 153 5.06 -10.97 13.33
C ALA A 153 4.08 -11.31 12.17
N THR A 154 2.96 -11.93 12.45
CA THR A 154 1.99 -12.35 11.43
C THR A 154 0.81 -11.40 11.24
N TYR A 155 0.72 -10.32 12.01
CA TYR A 155 -0.47 -9.46 12.00
C TYR A 155 -0.57 -8.55 10.79
N TYR A 156 0.55 -8.22 10.15
CA TYR A 156 0.60 -7.21 9.09
C TYR A 156 1.02 -7.80 7.74
N LYS A 157 0.74 -9.08 7.49
CA LYS A 157 1.05 -9.73 6.22
C LYS A 157 0.25 -9.12 5.09
N THR A 158 0.93 -8.60 4.05
CA THR A 158 0.31 -7.94 2.89
C THR A 158 -0.82 -8.76 2.27
N PHE A 159 -0.65 -10.06 2.18
CA PHE A 159 -1.71 -10.98 1.75
C PHE A 159 -1.75 -12.16 2.71
N SER A 160 -2.68 -12.13 3.64
CA SER A 160 -2.95 -13.28 4.50
C SER A 160 -3.37 -14.50 3.68
N SER A 161 -3.25 -15.68 4.23
CA SER A 161 -3.70 -16.90 3.53
C SER A 161 -5.19 -16.89 3.20
N SER A 162 -6.01 -16.21 3.99
CA SER A 162 -7.45 -16.03 3.75
C SER A 162 -7.70 -15.09 2.58
N MET A 163 -7.02 -13.93 2.57
CA MET A 163 -7.10 -12.98 1.48
C MET A 163 -6.59 -13.58 0.16
N GLN A 164 -5.47 -14.33 0.18
CA GLN A 164 -4.99 -15.03 -1.03
C GLN A 164 -6.05 -15.97 -1.63
N ARG A 165 -6.78 -16.71 -0.79
CA ARG A 165 -7.86 -17.58 -1.26
C ARG A 165 -9.03 -16.78 -1.85
N ALA A 166 -9.47 -15.72 -1.15
CA ALA A 166 -10.56 -14.85 -1.59
C ALA A 166 -10.24 -14.19 -2.94
N LEU A 167 -9.06 -13.56 -3.07
CA LEU A 167 -8.62 -12.90 -4.30
C LEU A 167 -8.40 -13.90 -5.45
N THR A 168 -7.92 -15.12 -5.14
CA THR A 168 -7.79 -16.18 -6.16
C THR A 168 -9.14 -16.60 -6.72
N ALA A 169 -10.14 -16.81 -5.87
CA ALA A 169 -11.50 -17.13 -6.28
C ALA A 169 -12.10 -15.98 -7.10
N TYR A 170 -11.98 -14.74 -6.60
CA TYR A 170 -12.47 -13.54 -7.24
C TYR A 170 -11.89 -13.32 -8.65
N CYS A 171 -10.57 -13.40 -8.81
CA CYS A 171 -9.93 -13.26 -10.12
C CYS A 171 -10.40 -14.36 -11.08
N ARG A 172 -10.46 -15.62 -10.61
CA ARG A 172 -10.92 -16.75 -11.46
C ARG A 172 -12.39 -16.67 -11.85
N SER A 173 -13.23 -15.98 -11.08
CA SER A 173 -14.63 -15.72 -11.41
C SER A 173 -14.84 -14.51 -12.33
N GLY A 174 -13.77 -13.84 -12.75
CA GLY A 174 -13.83 -12.71 -13.70
C GLY A 174 -13.74 -11.33 -13.07
N GLY A 175 -13.44 -11.23 -11.80
CA GLY A 175 -13.27 -9.96 -11.09
C GLY A 175 -11.98 -9.25 -11.48
N ASN A 176 -12.03 -7.92 -11.64
CA ASN A 176 -10.87 -7.08 -11.93
C ASN A 176 -10.29 -6.51 -10.65
N LEU A 177 -8.97 -6.61 -10.47
CA LEU A 177 -8.31 -6.31 -9.20
C LEU A 177 -7.25 -5.22 -9.35
N LEU A 178 -7.43 -4.11 -8.64
CA LEU A 178 -6.39 -3.13 -8.33
C LEU A 178 -5.76 -3.49 -6.99
N VAL A 179 -4.43 -3.45 -6.91
CA VAL A 179 -3.68 -3.53 -5.64
C VAL A 179 -2.66 -2.40 -5.60
N SER A 180 -2.52 -1.75 -4.46
CA SER A 180 -1.49 -0.75 -4.23
C SER A 180 -0.86 -0.89 -2.85
N GLY A 181 0.48 -0.98 -2.78
CA GLY A 181 1.22 -1.11 -1.53
C GLY A 181 2.72 -1.20 -1.73
N ALA A 182 3.49 -0.71 -0.76
CA ALA A 182 4.94 -0.57 -0.89
C ALA A 182 5.70 -1.90 -0.85
N TYR A 183 5.19 -2.90 -0.13
CA TYR A 183 5.93 -4.13 0.20
C TYR A 183 5.26 -5.41 -0.32
N ILE A 184 4.42 -5.29 -1.33
CA ILE A 184 3.63 -6.41 -1.90
C ILE A 184 4.50 -7.52 -2.51
N GLY A 185 5.74 -7.22 -2.86
CA GLY A 185 6.69 -8.19 -3.44
C GLY A 185 7.60 -8.80 -2.40
N SER A 186 8.30 -7.97 -1.63
CA SER A 186 9.28 -8.40 -0.63
C SER A 186 8.64 -9.21 0.50
N ASP A 187 7.50 -8.76 1.02
CA ASP A 187 6.78 -9.48 2.07
C ASP A 187 6.20 -10.82 1.60
N MET A 188 5.93 -10.96 0.30
CA MET A 188 5.43 -12.20 -0.32
C MET A 188 6.52 -13.10 -0.89
N ASN A 189 7.80 -12.75 -0.72
CA ASN A 189 8.92 -13.54 -1.24
C ASN A 189 9.47 -14.60 -0.25
N ASP A 190 8.86 -14.75 0.91
CA ASP A 190 9.30 -15.58 2.04
C ASP A 190 9.02 -17.07 1.86
N SER A 191 8.01 -17.46 1.10
CA SER A 191 7.62 -18.85 0.90
C SER A 191 7.27 -19.16 -0.56
N GLN A 192 7.27 -20.44 -0.92
CA GLN A 192 6.89 -20.87 -2.26
C GLN A 192 5.41 -20.54 -2.54
N GLY A 193 4.51 -20.84 -1.61
CA GLY A 193 3.07 -20.59 -1.79
C GLY A 193 2.76 -19.10 -2.01
N ASN A 194 3.42 -18.21 -1.27
CA ASN A 194 3.28 -16.76 -1.44
C ASN A 194 3.78 -16.29 -2.81
N ARG A 195 4.93 -16.81 -3.26
CA ARG A 195 5.44 -16.52 -4.61
C ARG A 195 4.51 -17.06 -5.71
N GLU A 196 3.97 -18.26 -5.54
CA GLU A 196 3.02 -18.84 -6.50
C GLU A 196 1.75 -17.99 -6.61
N PHE A 197 1.22 -17.47 -5.50
CA PHE A 197 0.08 -16.55 -5.53
C PHE A 197 0.39 -15.30 -6.34
N THR A 198 1.50 -14.60 -6.06
CA THR A 198 1.85 -13.37 -6.78
C THR A 198 2.14 -13.62 -8.26
N GLN A 199 2.79 -14.73 -8.60
CA GLN A 199 3.18 -15.05 -9.98
C GLN A 199 2.01 -15.59 -10.81
N ASN A 200 1.18 -16.47 -10.23
CA ASN A 200 0.14 -17.17 -10.98
C ASN A 200 -1.21 -16.43 -10.98
N ILE A 201 -1.51 -15.66 -9.94
CA ILE A 201 -2.77 -14.91 -9.83
C ILE A 201 -2.56 -13.42 -10.12
N LEU A 202 -1.66 -12.77 -9.40
CA LEU A 202 -1.42 -11.33 -9.55
C LEU A 202 -0.50 -10.97 -10.74
N LYS A 203 0.22 -11.97 -11.29
CA LYS A 203 1.04 -11.89 -12.51
C LYS A 203 2.28 -11.00 -12.39
N TYR A 204 2.86 -10.94 -11.20
CA TYR A 204 4.16 -10.30 -10.98
C TYR A 204 5.08 -11.16 -10.11
N ARG A 205 6.37 -10.86 -10.13
CA ARG A 205 7.36 -11.37 -9.18
C ARG A 205 8.13 -10.21 -8.56
N PHE A 206 8.59 -10.40 -7.33
CA PHE A 206 9.53 -9.48 -6.68
C PHE A 206 10.85 -9.45 -7.44
N ASP A 207 11.44 -8.27 -7.59
CA ASP A 207 12.77 -8.07 -8.19
C ASP A 207 13.77 -7.57 -7.15
N SER A 208 13.50 -6.44 -6.55
CA SER A 208 14.36 -5.80 -5.54
C SER A 208 13.56 -4.75 -4.77
N SER A 209 14.10 -4.28 -3.65
CA SER A 209 13.61 -3.05 -3.00
C SER A 209 14.33 -1.85 -3.60
N LEU A 210 13.58 -0.80 -3.90
CA LEU A 210 14.10 0.42 -4.50
C LEU A 210 15.08 1.12 -3.56
N GLN A 211 16.28 1.41 -4.05
CA GLN A 211 17.28 2.20 -3.34
C GLN A 211 17.48 3.53 -4.07
N VAL A 212 17.01 4.61 -3.48
CA VAL A 212 17.14 5.97 -4.01
C VAL A 212 17.43 6.95 -2.88
N SER A 213 17.95 8.11 -3.25
CA SER A 213 18.17 9.26 -2.37
C SER A 213 17.20 10.38 -2.71
N GLY A 214 17.14 11.42 -1.88
CA GLY A 214 16.24 12.57 -2.07
C GLY A 214 14.99 12.48 -1.21
N GLU A 215 14.19 13.54 -1.23
CA GLU A 215 12.97 13.66 -0.40
C GLU A 215 11.77 12.91 -0.99
N HIS A 216 11.79 12.70 -2.30
CA HIS A 216 10.68 12.10 -3.03
C HIS A 216 11.16 11.00 -3.97
N ILE A 217 10.27 10.08 -4.28
CA ILE A 217 10.42 9.06 -5.31
C ILE A 217 9.60 9.48 -6.52
N GLY A 218 10.25 9.63 -7.68
CA GLY A 218 9.59 9.88 -8.94
C GLY A 218 9.12 8.57 -9.59
N ILE A 219 7.94 8.60 -10.19
CA ILE A 219 7.33 7.47 -10.91
C ILE A 219 6.84 7.99 -12.25
N GLN A 220 7.20 7.34 -13.34
CA GLN A 220 6.76 7.69 -14.70
C GLN A 220 5.92 6.57 -15.33
N GLY A 221 4.86 6.93 -15.99
CA GLY A 221 3.98 6.01 -16.70
C GLY A 221 2.62 6.63 -16.97
N LEU A 222 1.80 5.98 -17.77
CA LEU A 222 0.48 6.46 -18.16
C LEU A 222 0.47 7.92 -18.69
N GLY A 223 1.57 8.30 -19.41
CA GLY A 223 1.77 9.65 -19.93
C GLY A 223 2.07 10.73 -18.87
N ARG A 224 2.53 10.34 -17.68
CA ARG A 224 2.72 11.26 -16.53
C ARG A 224 4.00 10.97 -15.77
N ILE A 225 4.42 11.98 -15.00
CA ILE A 225 5.42 11.86 -13.94
C ILE A 225 4.70 12.17 -12.63
N LEU A 226 4.79 11.25 -11.69
CA LEU A 226 4.19 11.31 -10.36
C LEU A 226 5.29 11.39 -9.31
N SER A 227 4.93 11.81 -8.11
CA SER A 227 5.84 11.91 -6.96
C SER A 227 5.17 11.39 -5.70
N ILE A 228 5.91 10.59 -4.92
CA ILE A 228 5.51 10.11 -3.59
C ILE A 228 6.57 10.52 -2.56
N PRO A 229 6.20 10.76 -1.29
CA PRO A 229 7.15 11.15 -0.25
C PRO A 229 8.02 9.98 0.16
N ARG A 230 9.35 10.20 0.27
CA ARG A 230 10.31 9.20 0.75
C ARG A 230 10.69 9.41 2.21
N LEU A 231 10.78 10.65 2.63
CA LEU A 231 11.18 11.01 3.99
C LEU A 231 9.96 11.36 4.85
N PRO A 232 10.06 11.19 6.18
CA PRO A 232 9.06 11.64 7.13
C PRO A 232 8.64 13.10 6.89
N ASN A 233 7.35 13.37 6.90
CA ASN A 233 6.76 14.69 6.65
C ASN A 233 5.36 14.78 7.29
N GLU A 234 4.76 15.98 7.28
CA GLU A 234 3.48 16.23 7.93
C GLU A 234 2.24 15.85 7.11
N ARG A 235 2.39 15.52 5.83
CA ARG A 235 1.26 15.38 4.90
C ARG A 235 0.83 13.96 4.64
N ALA A 236 1.80 13.06 4.52
CA ALA A 236 1.56 11.66 4.21
C ALA A 236 2.70 10.80 4.78
N TYR A 237 2.41 9.58 5.12
CA TYR A 237 3.43 8.65 5.58
C TYR A 237 4.55 8.47 4.53
N PRO A 238 5.81 8.27 4.97
CA PRO A 238 6.93 8.12 4.06
C PRO A 238 6.97 6.71 3.45
N VAL A 239 7.28 6.65 2.16
CA VAL A 239 7.53 5.39 1.43
C VAL A 239 9.03 5.30 1.16
N THR A 240 9.79 4.69 2.06
CA THR A 240 11.27 4.76 2.02
C THR A 240 11.90 3.85 0.97
N THR A 241 11.48 2.60 0.91
CA THR A 241 12.08 1.54 0.09
C THR A 241 10.99 0.66 -0.56
N PRO A 242 10.13 1.22 -1.43
CA PRO A 242 9.10 0.43 -2.07
C PRO A 242 9.71 -0.66 -2.96
N ASP A 243 8.94 -1.68 -3.24
CA ASP A 243 9.36 -2.79 -4.06
C ASP A 243 9.44 -2.42 -5.55
N CYS A 244 10.34 -3.11 -6.27
CA CYS A 244 10.34 -3.19 -7.72
C CYS A 244 9.77 -4.56 -8.09
N ILE A 245 8.82 -4.60 -9.01
CA ILE A 245 8.12 -5.82 -9.40
C ILE A 245 8.25 -6.03 -10.92
N ARG A 246 8.46 -7.28 -11.33
CA ARG A 246 8.54 -7.62 -12.75
C ARG A 246 7.31 -8.38 -13.22
N PRO A 247 6.82 -8.11 -14.42
CA PRO A 247 5.69 -8.84 -14.98
C PRO A 247 6.00 -10.32 -15.17
N MET A 248 4.97 -11.15 -15.02
CA MET A 248 4.98 -12.58 -15.27
C MET A 248 3.97 -12.94 -16.37
N ALA A 249 4.23 -14.01 -17.10
CA ALA A 249 3.40 -14.46 -18.23
C ALA A 249 3.18 -13.35 -19.27
N THR A 250 1.94 -13.00 -19.57
CA THR A 250 1.55 -11.96 -20.54
C THR A 250 1.29 -10.59 -19.88
N ALA A 251 1.63 -10.44 -18.60
CA ALA A 251 1.59 -9.13 -17.95
C ALA A 251 2.68 -8.19 -18.49
N PHE A 252 2.50 -6.91 -18.34
CA PHE A 252 3.40 -5.89 -18.87
C PHE A 252 3.59 -4.73 -17.88
N PRO A 253 4.75 -4.06 -17.89
CA PRO A 253 4.99 -2.90 -17.03
C PRO A 253 4.20 -1.70 -17.55
N VAL A 254 3.58 -0.94 -16.63
CA VAL A 254 2.79 0.26 -16.95
C VAL A 254 3.37 1.53 -16.34
N MET A 255 4.18 1.38 -15.29
CA MET A 255 4.92 2.47 -14.66
C MET A 255 6.32 2.00 -14.25
N THR A 256 7.27 2.93 -14.22
CA THR A 256 8.65 2.70 -13.76
C THR A 256 9.09 3.79 -12.80
N TYR A 257 10.03 3.48 -11.92
CA TYR A 257 10.68 4.49 -11.07
C TYR A 257 11.59 5.37 -11.91
N THR A 258 11.46 6.69 -11.78
CA THR A 258 12.18 7.69 -12.58
C THR A 258 13.70 7.55 -12.40
N GLY A 259 14.44 7.64 -13.50
CA GLY A 259 15.91 7.49 -13.49
C GLY A 259 16.38 6.06 -13.24
N ARG A 260 15.48 5.11 -13.13
CA ARG A 260 15.74 3.67 -13.00
C ARG A 260 14.87 2.93 -14.01
N ASN A 261 15.39 1.91 -14.64
CA ASN A 261 14.58 1.04 -15.51
C ASN A 261 13.97 -0.11 -14.69
N LEU A 262 13.33 0.24 -13.58
CA LEU A 262 12.73 -0.68 -12.62
C LEU A 262 11.22 -0.48 -12.59
N PRO A 263 10.42 -1.51 -12.93
CA PRO A 263 8.97 -1.39 -12.91
C PRO A 263 8.42 -1.13 -11.50
N ALA A 264 7.53 -0.13 -11.42
CA ALA A 264 6.79 0.29 -10.23
C ALA A 264 5.33 -0.19 -10.28
N ALA A 265 4.83 -0.53 -11.46
CA ALA A 265 3.51 -1.11 -11.62
C ALA A 265 3.45 -2.04 -12.83
N VAL A 266 2.62 -3.08 -12.69
CA VAL A 266 2.41 -4.13 -13.69
C VAL A 266 0.92 -4.29 -13.93
N ALA A 267 0.52 -4.41 -15.18
CA ALA A 267 -0.85 -4.75 -15.56
C ALA A 267 -0.89 -6.10 -16.29
N TYR A 268 -2.00 -6.82 -16.06
CA TYR A 268 -2.30 -8.07 -16.74
C TYR A 268 -3.71 -8.01 -17.35
N LYS A 269 -3.81 -8.35 -18.61
CA LYS A 269 -5.07 -8.50 -19.34
C LYS A 269 -5.22 -9.93 -19.80
N GLY A 270 -5.95 -10.72 -19.01
CA GLY A 270 -6.33 -12.09 -19.38
C GLY A 270 -7.69 -12.14 -20.07
N ASN A 271 -8.11 -13.36 -20.44
CA ASN A 271 -9.44 -13.59 -20.97
C ASN A 271 -10.52 -13.49 -19.89
N ASP A 272 -10.19 -13.95 -18.68
CA ASP A 272 -11.12 -14.06 -17.57
C ASP A 272 -11.11 -12.85 -16.63
N TYR A 273 -9.92 -12.32 -16.33
CA TYR A 273 -9.76 -11.21 -15.39
C TYR A 273 -8.61 -10.29 -15.77
N ARG A 274 -8.56 -9.13 -15.14
CA ARG A 274 -7.46 -8.17 -15.24
C ARG A 274 -6.92 -7.81 -13.88
N THR A 275 -5.62 -7.58 -13.80
CA THR A 275 -5.01 -7.01 -12.60
C THR A 275 -4.23 -5.74 -12.95
N PHE A 276 -4.24 -4.78 -12.03
CA PHE A 276 -3.38 -3.61 -12.05
C PHE A 276 -2.69 -3.51 -10.69
N ILE A 277 -1.40 -3.78 -10.66
CA ILE A 277 -0.64 -3.94 -9.42
C ILE A 277 0.41 -2.83 -9.34
N MET A 278 0.32 -2.03 -8.28
CA MET A 278 1.25 -0.93 -7.99
C MET A 278 2.10 -1.31 -6.78
N SER A 279 3.41 -1.33 -6.92
CA SER A 279 4.35 -1.57 -5.82
C SER A 279 4.69 -0.29 -5.04
N PHE A 280 3.78 0.64 -5.03
CA PHE A 280 3.74 1.83 -4.20
C PHE A 280 2.28 2.18 -3.88
N PRO A 281 2.01 2.80 -2.73
CA PRO A 281 0.65 3.17 -2.33
C PRO A 281 0.07 4.24 -3.26
N PHE A 282 -1.14 4.02 -3.76
CA PHE A 282 -1.85 4.99 -4.60
C PHE A 282 -2.12 6.30 -3.85
N GLU A 283 -2.54 6.22 -2.62
CA GLU A 283 -2.86 7.35 -1.75
C GLU A 283 -1.65 8.23 -1.44
N SER A 284 -0.44 7.68 -1.54
CA SER A 284 0.81 8.43 -1.37
C SER A 284 1.17 9.32 -2.56
N ILE A 285 0.51 9.17 -3.72
CA ILE A 285 0.69 10.08 -4.86
C ILE A 285 0.33 11.49 -4.41
N ARG A 286 1.30 12.40 -4.52
CA ARG A 286 1.23 13.72 -3.91
C ARG A 286 0.09 14.60 -4.45
N GLU A 287 -0.07 14.59 -5.77
CA GLU A 287 -1.02 15.50 -6.45
C GLU A 287 -2.37 14.82 -6.65
N GLU A 288 -3.46 15.46 -6.20
CA GLU A 288 -4.83 14.96 -6.39
C GLU A 288 -5.16 14.72 -7.87
N ALA A 289 -4.76 15.66 -8.75
CA ALA A 289 -4.93 15.50 -10.18
C ALA A 289 -4.15 14.27 -10.72
N GLY A 290 -3.00 13.96 -10.14
CA GLY A 290 -2.23 12.74 -10.42
C GLY A 290 -3.01 11.48 -10.03
N ARG A 291 -3.56 11.44 -8.82
CA ARG A 291 -4.41 10.32 -8.35
C ARG A 291 -5.62 10.11 -9.25
N THR A 292 -6.36 11.19 -9.55
CA THR A 292 -7.52 11.12 -10.45
C THR A 292 -7.16 10.56 -11.81
N ALA A 293 -6.06 11.00 -12.40
CA ALA A 293 -5.67 10.56 -13.73
C ALA A 293 -5.16 9.11 -13.76
N VAL A 294 -4.47 8.65 -12.71
CA VAL A 294 -4.07 7.25 -12.56
C VAL A 294 -5.31 6.38 -12.40
N MET A 295 -6.24 6.75 -11.52
CA MET A 295 -7.49 6.03 -11.32
C MET A 295 -8.32 5.96 -12.62
N ALA A 296 -8.39 7.05 -13.40
CA ALA A 296 -9.07 7.06 -14.69
C ALA A 296 -8.46 6.04 -15.66
N SER A 297 -7.12 5.97 -15.72
CA SER A 297 -6.43 5.01 -16.58
C SER A 297 -6.69 3.56 -16.14
N ILE A 298 -6.72 3.30 -14.83
CA ILE A 298 -7.00 1.97 -14.26
C ILE A 298 -8.43 1.55 -14.57
N LEU A 299 -9.43 2.40 -14.28
CA LEU A 299 -10.84 2.10 -14.52
C LEU A 299 -11.13 1.93 -16.01
N HIS A 300 -10.48 2.73 -16.88
CA HIS A 300 -10.55 2.54 -18.33
C HIS A 300 -9.95 1.19 -18.75
N PHE A 301 -8.79 0.80 -18.21
CA PHE A 301 -8.15 -0.48 -18.48
C PHE A 301 -9.07 -1.65 -18.10
N PHE A 302 -9.80 -1.57 -16.98
CA PHE A 302 -10.76 -2.60 -16.58
C PHE A 302 -12.01 -2.65 -17.44
N SER A 303 -12.38 -1.54 -18.08
CA SER A 303 -13.63 -1.41 -18.88
C SER A 303 -13.44 -1.62 -20.39
N ALA A 304 -12.22 -1.67 -20.92
CA ALA A 304 -11.89 -1.46 -22.32
C ALA A 304 -12.43 -2.52 -23.33
N ASP A 305 -13.07 -3.61 -22.90
CA ASP A 305 -13.64 -4.62 -23.80
C ASP A 305 -15.12 -4.97 -23.53
N ASN A 306 -15.80 -4.26 -22.63
CA ASN A 306 -17.24 -4.49 -22.40
C ASN A 306 -18.13 -3.83 -23.48
N ALA A 307 -17.55 -3.22 -24.51
CA ALA A 307 -18.27 -2.56 -25.58
C ALA A 307 -18.76 -3.52 -26.71
N GLY A 308 -18.61 -4.82 -26.56
CA GLY A 308 -18.87 -5.79 -27.64
C GLY A 308 -19.75 -6.99 -27.33
N VAL A 309 -20.40 -7.10 -26.17
CA VAL A 309 -21.31 -8.22 -25.89
C VAL A 309 -22.63 -7.72 -25.33
N HIS A 310 -23.42 -7.01 -26.13
CA HIS A 310 -24.85 -7.14 -26.03
C HIS A 310 -25.18 -8.50 -26.68
N ARG A 311 -25.36 -9.54 -25.87
CA ARG A 311 -26.03 -10.74 -26.29
C ARG A 311 -27.53 -10.42 -26.32
N GLU A 312 -28.08 -10.52 -27.53
CA GLU A 312 -29.54 -10.58 -27.79
C GLU A 312 -30.21 -11.68 -26.98
#